data_3301ed87ba8e5461ac6c28956493604e
#
_entry.id   3301ed87ba8e5461ac6c28956493604e
#
_cell.length_a   1.000
_cell.length_b   1.000
_cell.length_c   1.000
_cell.angle_alpha   90.00
_cell.angle_beta   90.00
_cell.angle_gamma   90.00
#
_symmetry.space_group_name_H-M   'P 1'
#
loop_
_entity.id
_entity.type
_entity.pdbx_description
1 polymer ?
#
loop_
_entity_poly.entity_id
_entity_poly.type
_entity_poly.pdbx_seq_one_letter_code
_entity_poly.pdbx_strand_id
1 'polypeptide(L)'
;LFAVFELGLLDIKCHLVDILDFPGGQCSELYPEKPIYDIPALPIVSGQELTDNLMKQIEPFNPIFHLGQMASELKWDSKNNSWVLKTNEETTIKARVIIIAAGGGSFVPKKPPLNDREKFEELGGIQYAVRKIKNFENKRIVISGGGDSALDWAVNLAPKSENLTLVHRREDFRAAPDTVSKMYKLKDDGLIDLIIGQIKELKGKNKLEEISISPVGGVETKSVKCDVLLPFFGLTMKLGPIANFGINFENNLIPVDTEKV
;
A
#
# COMPACT_ATOMS: atom_id res chain seq x y z
N LEU A 1 7.51 10.23 -10.23
CA LEU A 1 8.06 11.57 -9.90
C LEU A 1 9.55 11.65 -10.21
N PHE A 2 10.40 10.72 -9.73
CA PHE A 2 11.85 10.82 -9.96
C PHE A 2 12.23 10.76 -11.46
N ALA A 3 11.54 9.96 -12.28
CA ALA A 3 11.74 9.97 -13.73
C ALA A 3 11.47 11.35 -14.37
N VAL A 4 10.51 12.12 -13.83
CA VAL A 4 10.25 13.50 -14.30
C VAL A 4 11.44 14.41 -14.02
N PHE A 5 12.08 14.26 -12.85
CA PHE A 5 13.31 14.98 -12.52
C PHE A 5 14.43 14.68 -13.52
N GLU A 6 14.71 13.40 -13.77
CA GLU A 6 15.76 12.98 -14.70
C GLU A 6 15.51 13.50 -16.14
N LEU A 7 14.25 13.43 -16.60
CA LEU A 7 13.87 13.95 -17.90
C LEU A 7 13.97 15.50 -17.96
N GLY A 8 13.64 16.15 -16.85
CA GLY A 8 13.75 17.61 -16.73
C GLY A 8 15.19 18.11 -16.85
N LEU A 9 16.17 17.36 -16.29
CA LEU A 9 17.60 17.67 -16.47
C LEU A 9 18.04 17.59 -17.95
N LEU A 10 17.32 16.83 -18.76
CA LEU A 10 17.55 16.71 -20.20
C LEU A 10 16.69 17.68 -21.04
N ASP A 11 16.01 18.64 -20.42
CA ASP A 11 15.07 19.57 -21.03
C ASP A 11 13.90 18.87 -21.77
N ILE A 12 13.49 17.69 -21.29
CA ILE A 12 12.36 16.93 -21.84
C ILE A 12 11.11 17.24 -21.03
N LYS A 13 10.08 17.77 -21.71
CA LYS A 13 8.78 18.05 -21.09
C LYS A 13 7.99 16.77 -20.90
N CYS A 14 7.38 16.65 -19.71
CA CYS A 14 6.66 15.45 -19.29
C CYS A 14 5.18 15.73 -19.04
N HIS A 15 4.36 14.76 -19.43
CA HIS A 15 3.01 14.57 -18.92
C HIS A 15 3.02 13.38 -17.96
N LEU A 16 2.37 13.53 -16.81
CA LEU A 16 2.20 12.46 -15.82
C LEU A 16 0.71 12.14 -15.68
N VAL A 17 0.35 10.89 -15.90
CA VAL A 17 -1.04 10.39 -15.80
C VAL A 17 -1.14 9.46 -14.62
N ASP A 18 -2.09 9.72 -13.72
CA ASP A 18 -2.38 8.86 -12.57
C ASP A 18 -3.88 8.79 -12.33
N ILE A 19 -4.38 7.61 -11.94
CA ILE A 19 -5.78 7.42 -11.57
C ILE A 19 -6.13 8.06 -10.22
N LEU A 20 -5.14 8.27 -9.36
CA LEU A 20 -5.32 8.97 -8.09
C LEU A 20 -5.47 10.47 -8.33
N ASP A 21 -6.25 11.13 -7.47
CA ASP A 21 -6.48 12.58 -7.52
C ASP A 21 -5.27 13.39 -7.03
N PHE A 22 -4.24 12.71 -6.53
CA PHE A 22 -3.01 13.30 -5.99
C PHE A 22 -1.81 12.43 -6.33
N PRO A 23 -0.60 13.03 -6.44
CA PRO A 23 0.63 12.29 -6.74
C PRO A 23 1.13 11.48 -5.54
N GLY A 24 2.01 10.49 -5.80
CA GLY A 24 2.69 9.72 -4.78
C GLY A 24 2.33 8.23 -4.74
N GLY A 25 1.26 7.83 -5.44
CA GLY A 25 0.86 6.42 -5.55
C GLY A 25 0.64 5.76 -4.20
N GLN A 26 1.25 4.60 -3.97
CA GLN A 26 1.07 3.84 -2.72
C GLN A 26 1.57 4.60 -1.49
N CYS A 27 2.62 5.39 -1.60
CA CYS A 27 3.18 6.15 -0.48
C CYS A 27 2.16 7.13 0.11
N SER A 28 1.47 7.88 -0.74
CA SER A 28 0.46 8.85 -0.30
C SER A 28 -0.89 8.22 -0.01
N GLU A 29 -1.28 7.15 -0.74
CA GLU A 29 -2.61 6.55 -0.61
C GLU A 29 -2.70 5.55 0.56
N LEU A 30 -1.71 4.67 0.73
CA LEU A 30 -1.81 3.57 1.68
C LEU A 30 -1.12 3.82 3.01
N TYR A 31 -0.02 4.58 3.00
CA TYR A 31 0.82 4.74 4.19
C TYR A 31 1.55 6.10 4.27
N PRO A 32 0.80 7.22 4.17
CA PRO A 32 1.41 8.56 4.16
C PRO A 32 2.25 8.87 5.40
N GLU A 33 1.86 8.36 6.56
CA GLU A 33 2.57 8.58 7.84
C GLU A 33 3.50 7.42 8.23
N LYS A 34 3.66 6.40 7.36
CA LYS A 34 4.58 5.29 7.63
C LYS A 34 6.01 5.76 7.51
N PRO A 35 6.86 5.50 8.50
CA PRO A 35 8.29 5.77 8.39
C PRO A 35 8.94 4.82 7.37
N ILE A 36 9.75 5.39 6.48
CA ILE A 36 10.54 4.72 5.44
C ILE A 36 12.00 4.96 5.78
N TYR A 37 12.83 3.90 5.73
CA TYR A 37 14.23 3.92 6.18
C TYR A 37 15.21 3.55 5.07
N ASP A 38 14.74 3.12 3.92
CA ASP A 38 15.52 2.54 2.82
C ASP A 38 15.74 3.49 1.64
N ILE A 39 15.55 4.79 1.88
CA ILE A 39 15.88 5.82 0.90
C ILE A 39 17.30 6.34 1.18
N PRO A 40 18.25 6.21 0.22
CA PRO A 40 19.61 6.70 0.39
C PRO A 40 19.66 8.17 0.84
N ALA A 41 20.54 8.46 1.80
CA ALA A 41 20.74 9.79 2.40
C ALA A 41 19.55 10.34 3.23
N LEU A 42 18.45 9.63 3.37
CA LEU A 42 17.36 9.96 4.27
C LEU A 42 17.27 8.91 5.39
N PRO A 43 17.77 9.22 6.61
CA PRO A 43 17.75 8.24 7.72
C PRO A 43 16.35 7.77 8.08
N ILE A 44 15.36 8.66 7.91
CA ILE A 44 13.93 8.40 8.06
C ILE A 44 13.16 9.46 7.29
N VAL A 45 12.11 9.05 6.61
CA VAL A 45 11.16 9.93 5.92
C VAL A 45 9.79 9.27 5.93
N SER A 46 8.70 10.02 6.08
CA SER A 46 7.36 9.45 5.91
C SER A 46 7.00 9.32 4.42
N GLY A 47 5.99 8.48 4.10
CA GLY A 47 5.52 8.32 2.73
C GLY A 47 5.06 9.64 2.10
N GLN A 48 4.39 10.49 2.88
CA GLN A 48 3.96 11.82 2.42
C GLN A 48 5.13 12.78 2.25
N GLU A 49 6.05 12.87 3.21
CA GLU A 49 7.24 13.72 3.11
C GLU A 49 8.12 13.35 1.91
N LEU A 50 8.27 12.05 1.62
CA LEU A 50 9.00 11.60 0.44
C LEU A 50 8.33 12.12 -0.85
N THR A 51 7.00 12.02 -0.92
CA THR A 51 6.23 12.54 -2.05
C THR A 51 6.37 14.04 -2.18
N ASP A 52 6.23 14.79 -1.06
CA ASP A 52 6.36 16.26 -1.04
C ASP A 52 7.76 16.71 -1.46
N ASN A 53 8.80 16.00 -1.05
CA ASN A 53 10.17 16.29 -1.45
C ASN A 53 10.40 16.05 -2.94
N LEU A 54 9.87 14.94 -3.49
CA LEU A 54 9.92 14.67 -4.92
C LEU A 54 9.12 15.70 -5.73
N MET A 55 7.97 16.15 -5.24
CA MET A 55 7.19 17.23 -5.87
C MET A 55 7.97 18.53 -5.93
N LYS A 56 8.64 18.95 -4.84
CA LYS A 56 9.53 20.13 -4.84
C LYS A 56 10.69 19.96 -5.82
N GLN A 57 11.24 18.75 -5.93
CA GLN A 57 12.37 18.47 -6.82
C GLN A 57 12.01 18.63 -8.30
N ILE A 58 10.76 18.32 -8.68
CA ILE A 58 10.29 18.41 -10.08
C ILE A 58 9.62 19.76 -10.42
N GLU A 59 9.29 20.58 -9.42
CA GLU A 59 8.63 21.86 -9.61
C GLU A 59 9.30 22.76 -10.68
N PRO A 60 10.64 22.91 -10.74
CA PRO A 60 11.30 23.73 -11.74
C PRO A 60 11.06 23.30 -13.20
N PHE A 61 10.70 22.04 -13.43
CA PHE A 61 10.51 21.47 -14.77
C PHE A 61 9.06 21.58 -15.26
N ASN A 62 8.14 22.06 -14.44
CA ASN A 62 6.74 22.33 -14.78
C ASN A 62 6.05 21.14 -15.50
N PRO A 63 6.06 19.91 -14.96
CA PRO A 63 5.38 18.79 -15.57
C PRO A 63 3.86 19.00 -15.60
N ILE A 64 3.21 18.45 -16.62
CA ILE A 64 1.75 18.51 -16.73
C ILE A 64 1.14 17.26 -16.10
N PHE A 65 0.34 17.45 -15.06
CA PHE A 65 -0.36 16.38 -14.38
C PHE A 65 -1.77 16.18 -14.94
N HIS A 66 -2.12 14.90 -15.13
CA HIS A 66 -3.46 14.41 -15.46
C HIS A 66 -3.86 13.44 -14.35
N LEU A 67 -4.30 13.99 -13.22
CA LEU A 67 -4.71 13.23 -12.03
C LEU A 67 -6.19 12.86 -12.12
N GLY A 68 -6.60 11.81 -11.40
CA GLY A 68 -7.95 11.25 -11.48
C GLY A 68 -8.25 10.60 -12.84
N GLN A 69 -7.24 10.35 -13.67
CA GLN A 69 -7.40 9.85 -15.02
C GLN A 69 -6.67 8.54 -15.23
N MET A 70 -7.38 7.55 -15.71
CA MET A 70 -6.81 6.25 -16.05
C MET A 70 -6.37 6.21 -17.53
N ALA A 71 -5.12 5.88 -17.80
CA ALA A 71 -4.64 5.60 -19.15
C ALA A 71 -5.41 4.37 -19.71
N SER A 72 -6.27 4.58 -20.68
CA SER A 72 -7.22 3.58 -21.20
C SER A 72 -6.81 2.96 -22.52
N GLU A 73 -6.15 3.72 -23.39
CA GLU A 73 -5.75 3.27 -24.72
C GLU A 73 -4.37 3.82 -25.09
N LEU A 74 -3.53 3.00 -25.70
CA LEU A 74 -2.23 3.40 -26.26
C LEU A 74 -2.11 2.90 -27.69
N LYS A 75 -1.83 3.82 -28.62
CA LYS A 75 -1.67 3.50 -30.04
C LYS A 75 -0.45 4.20 -30.63
N TRP A 76 0.24 3.55 -31.55
CA TRP A 76 1.31 4.15 -32.34
C TRP A 76 0.73 4.87 -33.55
N ASP A 77 1.06 6.15 -33.71
CA ASP A 77 0.74 6.96 -34.89
C ASP A 77 1.96 7.01 -35.81
N SER A 78 1.98 6.16 -36.83
CA SER A 78 3.08 6.06 -37.78
C SER A 78 3.27 7.30 -38.64
N LYS A 79 2.22 8.12 -38.83
CA LYS A 79 2.31 9.35 -39.61
C LYS A 79 3.10 10.43 -38.88
N ASN A 80 2.90 10.52 -37.58
CA ASN A 80 3.52 11.54 -36.72
C ASN A 80 4.72 10.99 -35.91
N ASN A 81 5.07 9.73 -36.09
CA ASN A 81 6.14 9.05 -35.35
C ASN A 81 6.03 9.27 -33.83
N SER A 82 4.84 9.01 -33.28
CA SER A 82 4.51 9.29 -31.88
C SER A 82 3.49 8.31 -31.34
N TRP A 83 3.51 8.12 -30.02
CA TRP A 83 2.46 7.44 -29.29
C TRP A 83 1.29 8.38 -29.06
N VAL A 84 0.08 7.86 -29.14
CA VAL A 84 -1.16 8.51 -28.76
C VAL A 84 -1.76 7.75 -27.58
N LEU A 85 -1.73 8.38 -26.42
CA LEU A 85 -2.35 7.88 -25.20
C LEU A 85 -3.70 8.57 -25.02
N LYS A 86 -4.74 7.80 -24.70
CA LYS A 86 -6.04 8.32 -24.27
C LYS A 86 -6.33 7.91 -22.82
N THR A 87 -7.04 8.76 -22.12
CA THR A 87 -7.56 8.49 -20.78
C THR A 87 -9.05 8.20 -20.81
N ASN A 88 -9.60 7.70 -19.69
CA ASN A 88 -11.04 7.52 -19.48
C ASN A 88 -11.82 8.85 -19.46
N GLU A 89 -11.14 9.98 -19.26
CA GLU A 89 -11.69 11.36 -19.30
C GLU A 89 -11.47 12.03 -20.68
N GLU A 90 -11.31 11.22 -21.73
CA GLU A 90 -11.13 11.65 -23.12
C GLU A 90 -9.90 12.56 -23.38
N THR A 91 -9.02 12.71 -22.40
CA THR A 91 -7.75 13.42 -22.60
C THR A 91 -6.88 12.63 -23.58
N THR A 92 -6.36 13.35 -24.60
CA THR A 92 -5.46 12.77 -25.60
C THR A 92 -4.08 13.38 -25.50
N ILE A 93 -3.06 12.56 -25.27
CA ILE A 93 -1.66 12.96 -25.12
C ILE A 93 -0.86 12.33 -26.25
N LYS A 94 -0.03 13.15 -26.92
CA LYS A 94 0.92 12.67 -27.94
C LYS A 94 2.34 12.77 -27.39
N ALA A 95 3.08 11.68 -27.41
CA ALA A 95 4.44 11.63 -26.90
C ALA A 95 5.33 10.75 -27.78
N ARG A 96 6.62 11.05 -27.83
CA ARG A 96 7.60 10.20 -28.54
C ARG A 96 7.95 8.94 -27.75
N VAL A 97 7.91 9.05 -26.42
CA VAL A 97 8.25 7.97 -25.48
C VAL A 97 7.17 7.87 -24.43
N ILE A 98 6.85 6.66 -24.04
CA ILE A 98 5.97 6.36 -22.89
C ILE A 98 6.80 5.62 -21.85
N ILE A 99 6.82 6.13 -20.63
CA ILE A 99 7.43 5.48 -19.47
C ILE A 99 6.31 4.90 -18.61
N ILE A 100 6.30 3.59 -18.44
CA ILE A 100 5.33 2.91 -17.60
C ILE A 100 5.93 2.76 -16.19
N ALA A 101 5.40 3.55 -15.27
CA ALA A 101 5.80 3.56 -13.86
C ALA A 101 4.58 3.30 -12.96
N ALA A 102 3.67 2.43 -13.40
CA ALA A 102 2.37 2.18 -12.78
C ALA A 102 2.44 1.27 -11.53
N GLY A 103 3.63 0.94 -11.04
CA GLY A 103 3.80 0.04 -9.90
C GLY A 103 3.12 -1.32 -10.15
N GLY A 104 2.33 -1.79 -9.21
CA GLY A 104 1.50 -3.00 -9.37
C GLY A 104 0.17 -2.75 -10.09
N GLY A 105 -0.03 -1.59 -10.72
CA GLY A 105 -1.32 -1.18 -11.26
C GLY A 105 -2.29 -0.76 -10.16
N SER A 106 -3.58 -0.94 -10.39
CA SER A 106 -4.60 -0.75 -9.37
C SER A 106 -4.43 -1.78 -8.25
N PHE A 107 -4.32 -1.33 -7.01
CA PHE A 107 -4.15 -2.19 -5.85
C PHE A 107 -5.44 -2.30 -5.04
N VAL A 108 -5.87 -3.52 -4.78
CA VAL A 108 -7.02 -3.83 -3.94
C VAL A 108 -6.55 -4.69 -2.77
N PRO A 109 -6.79 -4.29 -1.52
CA PRO A 109 -6.45 -5.12 -0.36
C PRO A 109 -7.15 -6.48 -0.42
N LYS A 110 -6.42 -7.53 -0.12
CA LYS A 110 -7.00 -8.87 0.04
C LYS A 110 -7.87 -8.88 1.29
N LYS A 111 -9.14 -9.15 1.08
CA LYS A 111 -10.13 -9.14 2.15
C LYS A 111 -10.16 -10.46 2.92
N PRO A 112 -10.28 -10.41 4.26
CA PRO A 112 -10.43 -11.63 5.06
C PRO A 112 -11.76 -12.33 4.74
N PRO A 113 -11.79 -13.67 4.67
CA PRO A 113 -13.01 -14.42 4.46
C PRO A 113 -13.79 -14.57 5.77
N LEU A 114 -14.31 -13.46 6.29
CA LEU A 114 -15.06 -13.38 7.54
C LEU A 114 -16.51 -13.01 7.28
N ASN A 115 -17.42 -13.60 8.01
CA ASN A 115 -18.82 -13.19 8.04
C ASN A 115 -18.93 -11.77 8.61
N ASP A 116 -19.97 -11.04 8.22
CA ASP A 116 -20.23 -9.65 8.65
C ASP A 116 -19.08 -8.65 8.36
N ARG A 117 -18.07 -9.05 7.56
CA ARG A 117 -16.94 -8.20 7.20
C ARG A 117 -17.40 -6.86 6.62
N GLU A 118 -18.34 -6.85 5.66
CA GLU A 118 -18.83 -5.65 4.97
C GLU A 118 -19.48 -4.68 5.96
N LYS A 119 -20.30 -5.19 6.87
CA LYS A 119 -20.87 -4.39 7.98
C LYS A 119 -19.79 -3.65 8.77
N PHE A 120 -18.73 -4.34 9.17
CA PHE A 120 -17.67 -3.73 9.96
C PHE A 120 -16.71 -2.87 9.15
N GLU A 121 -16.58 -3.09 7.83
CA GLU A 121 -15.92 -2.16 6.91
C GLU A 121 -16.67 -0.81 6.87
N GLU A 122 -17.97 -0.83 6.68
CA GLU A 122 -18.84 0.37 6.67
C GLU A 122 -18.82 1.12 8.00
N LEU A 123 -18.80 0.40 9.12
CA LEU A 123 -18.70 0.98 10.46
C LEU A 123 -17.29 1.45 10.85
N GLY A 124 -16.28 1.30 9.96
CA GLY A 124 -14.90 1.70 10.22
C GLY A 124 -14.13 0.78 11.19
N GLY A 125 -14.72 -0.35 11.59
CA GLY A 125 -14.09 -1.36 12.45
C GLY A 125 -13.05 -2.23 11.72
N ILE A 126 -13.08 -2.27 10.39
CA ILE A 126 -12.04 -2.92 9.57
C ILE A 126 -11.45 -1.85 8.65
N GLN A 127 -10.13 -1.72 8.68
CA GLN A 127 -9.40 -0.79 7.82
C GLN A 127 -8.20 -1.49 7.18
N TYR A 128 -7.93 -1.18 5.92
CA TYR A 128 -6.89 -1.82 5.12
C TYR A 128 -5.64 -0.95 4.94
N ALA A 129 -5.66 0.26 5.49
CA ALA A 129 -4.56 1.23 5.44
C ALA A 129 -4.54 2.07 6.71
N VAL A 130 -3.36 2.50 7.11
CA VAL A 130 -3.17 3.47 8.21
C VAL A 130 -2.79 4.81 7.58
N ARG A 131 -3.79 5.63 7.28
CA ARG A 131 -3.56 6.94 6.67
C ARG A 131 -3.20 8.02 7.71
N LYS A 132 -3.73 7.91 8.92
CA LYS A 132 -3.44 8.83 10.04
C LYS A 132 -3.26 8.03 11.32
N ILE A 133 -2.06 8.04 11.88
CA ILE A 133 -1.72 7.31 13.11
C ILE A 133 -2.60 7.75 14.28
N LYS A 134 -2.92 9.04 14.37
CA LYS A 134 -3.78 9.62 15.41
C LYS A 134 -5.14 8.93 15.53
N ASN A 135 -5.68 8.39 14.44
CA ASN A 135 -6.96 7.68 14.46
C ASN A 135 -6.91 6.33 15.19
N PHE A 136 -5.73 5.85 15.51
CA PHE A 136 -5.47 4.57 16.17
C PHE A 136 -4.95 4.72 17.61
N GLU A 137 -4.69 5.94 18.06
CA GLU A 137 -4.25 6.23 19.43
C GLU A 137 -5.32 5.83 20.43
N ASN A 138 -4.89 5.23 21.56
CA ASN A 138 -5.76 4.77 22.65
C ASN A 138 -6.88 3.80 22.20
N LYS A 139 -6.67 3.05 21.09
CA LYS A 139 -7.59 2.02 20.64
C LYS A 139 -7.02 0.63 20.88
N ARG A 140 -7.93 -0.35 21.01
CA ARG A 140 -7.61 -1.76 21.02
C ARG A 140 -7.54 -2.23 19.59
N ILE A 141 -6.33 -2.51 19.14
CA ILE A 141 -6.03 -2.81 17.73
C ILE A 141 -5.74 -4.29 17.59
N VAL A 142 -6.34 -4.93 16.59
CA VAL A 142 -5.91 -6.25 16.15
C VAL A 142 -5.30 -6.11 14.76
N ILE A 143 -4.05 -6.51 14.60
CA ILE A 143 -3.37 -6.61 13.30
C ILE A 143 -3.33 -8.08 12.90
N SER A 144 -3.75 -8.41 11.69
CA SER A 144 -3.66 -9.77 11.16
C SER A 144 -2.78 -9.81 9.93
N GLY A 145 -1.67 -10.52 10.03
CA GLY A 145 -0.67 -10.64 8.96
C GLY A 145 0.70 -11.03 9.50
N GLY A 146 1.67 -11.25 8.62
CA GLY A 146 3.04 -11.64 9.01
C GLY A 146 4.11 -11.20 8.02
N GLY A 147 3.78 -10.25 7.15
CA GLY A 147 4.72 -9.58 6.25
C GLY A 147 5.09 -8.19 6.75
N ASP A 148 5.93 -7.46 5.98
CA ASP A 148 6.44 -6.15 6.34
C ASP A 148 5.35 -5.17 6.79
N SER A 149 4.26 -5.03 6.02
CA SER A 149 3.17 -4.11 6.39
C SER A 149 2.56 -4.41 7.76
N ALA A 150 2.37 -5.69 8.10
CA ALA A 150 1.77 -6.07 9.37
C ALA A 150 2.71 -5.76 10.55
N LEU A 151 3.98 -6.12 10.42
CA LEU A 151 4.96 -5.95 11.50
C LEU A 151 5.38 -4.48 11.65
N ASP A 152 5.58 -3.75 10.55
CA ASP A 152 5.88 -2.32 10.61
C ASP A 152 4.78 -1.56 11.35
N TRP A 153 3.51 -1.83 11.02
CA TRP A 153 2.40 -1.18 11.72
C TRP A 153 2.23 -1.68 13.15
N ALA A 154 2.51 -2.96 13.44
CA ALA A 154 2.52 -3.46 14.81
C ALA A 154 3.55 -2.71 15.66
N VAL A 155 4.78 -2.56 15.16
CA VAL A 155 5.87 -1.83 15.85
C VAL A 155 5.53 -0.34 16.03
N ASN A 156 4.94 0.31 15.01
CA ASN A 156 4.67 1.74 15.06
C ASN A 156 3.42 2.09 15.89
N LEU A 157 2.40 1.22 15.93
CA LEU A 157 1.14 1.49 16.64
C LEU A 157 1.13 0.98 18.09
N ALA A 158 1.88 -0.06 18.42
CA ALA A 158 1.87 -0.63 19.76
C ALA A 158 2.14 0.40 20.89
N PRO A 159 3.14 1.30 20.77
CA PRO A 159 3.38 2.31 21.83
C PRO A 159 2.31 3.38 21.96
N LYS A 160 1.35 3.45 21.03
CA LYS A 160 0.33 4.51 20.95
C LYS A 160 -1.09 3.98 21.19
N SER A 161 -1.28 2.67 21.08
CA SER A 161 -2.55 2.00 21.28
C SER A 161 -2.84 1.73 22.76
N GLU A 162 -4.10 1.51 23.13
CA GLU A 162 -4.48 0.98 24.44
C GLU A 162 -3.99 -0.47 24.60
N ASN A 163 -4.15 -1.27 23.54
CA ASN A 163 -3.65 -2.64 23.44
C ASN A 163 -3.49 -2.99 21.98
N LEU A 164 -2.44 -3.74 21.63
CA LEU A 164 -2.22 -4.26 20.29
C LEU A 164 -2.04 -5.77 20.31
N THR A 165 -2.89 -6.47 19.58
CA THR A 165 -2.78 -7.91 19.35
C THR A 165 -2.35 -8.17 17.91
N LEU A 166 -1.21 -8.84 17.73
CA LEU A 166 -0.76 -9.32 16.43
C LEU A 166 -1.18 -10.77 16.24
N VAL A 167 -1.96 -11.04 15.20
CA VAL A 167 -2.44 -12.39 14.86
C VAL A 167 -1.75 -12.86 13.59
N HIS A 168 -1.02 -13.98 13.67
CA HIS A 168 -0.42 -14.61 12.51
C HIS A 168 -0.65 -16.12 12.53
N ARG A 169 -0.87 -16.71 11.35
CA ARG A 169 -1.19 -18.14 11.19
C ARG A 169 0.00 -19.08 11.34
N ARG A 170 1.22 -18.58 11.45
CA ARG A 170 2.48 -19.33 11.52
C ARG A 170 3.42 -18.66 12.52
N GLU A 171 4.40 -19.40 13.00
CA GLU A 171 5.47 -18.85 13.84
C GLU A 171 6.50 -18.04 13.04
N ASP A 172 6.64 -18.35 11.73
CA ASP A 172 7.59 -17.69 10.84
C ASP A 172 7.00 -16.44 10.20
N PHE A 173 7.68 -15.34 10.35
CA PHE A 173 7.34 -14.05 9.72
C PHE A 173 8.14 -13.86 8.42
N ARG A 174 7.50 -13.17 7.45
CA ARG A 174 8.13 -12.82 6.16
C ARG A 174 8.64 -11.37 6.12
N ALA A 175 8.54 -10.67 7.22
CA ALA A 175 9.03 -9.30 7.35
C ALA A 175 10.56 -9.27 7.51
N ALA A 176 11.14 -8.08 7.34
CA ALA A 176 12.56 -7.86 7.53
C ALA A 176 13.01 -8.30 8.94
N PRO A 177 14.15 -9.01 9.08
CA PRO A 177 14.61 -9.55 10.37
C PRO A 177 14.70 -8.51 11.49
N ASP A 178 15.11 -7.29 11.18
CA ASP A 178 15.17 -6.20 12.16
C ASP A 178 13.78 -5.83 12.71
N THR A 179 12.77 -5.73 11.83
CA THR A 179 11.38 -5.45 12.22
C THR A 179 10.80 -6.60 13.07
N VAL A 180 11.12 -7.85 12.72
CA VAL A 180 10.73 -9.02 13.50
C VAL A 180 11.34 -8.95 14.90
N SER A 181 12.62 -8.60 15.03
CA SER A 181 13.31 -8.44 16.30
C SER A 181 12.68 -7.33 17.16
N LYS A 182 12.35 -6.20 16.57
CA LYS A 182 11.64 -5.09 17.23
C LYS A 182 10.25 -5.50 17.73
N MET A 183 9.51 -6.25 16.92
CA MET A 183 8.20 -6.78 17.31
C MET A 183 8.30 -7.71 18.52
N TYR A 184 9.26 -8.64 18.54
CA TYR A 184 9.46 -9.53 19.68
C TYR A 184 9.86 -8.76 20.94
N LYS A 185 10.71 -7.74 20.82
CA LYS A 185 11.05 -6.88 21.97
C LYS A 185 9.79 -6.21 22.54
N LEU A 186 8.94 -5.63 21.71
CA LEU A 186 7.68 -5.01 22.15
C LEU A 186 6.71 -6.03 22.74
N LYS A 187 6.72 -7.26 22.27
CA LYS A 187 5.97 -8.36 22.88
C LYS A 187 6.51 -8.68 24.28
N ASP A 188 7.82 -8.78 24.45
CA ASP A 188 8.44 -9.06 25.74
C ASP A 188 8.26 -7.90 26.73
N ASP A 189 8.21 -6.67 26.23
CA ASP A 189 7.86 -5.45 26.99
C ASP A 189 6.35 -5.34 27.31
N GLY A 190 5.52 -6.29 26.85
CA GLY A 190 4.07 -6.33 27.10
C GLY A 190 3.23 -5.33 26.30
N LEU A 191 3.79 -4.75 25.24
CA LEU A 191 3.10 -3.79 24.37
C LEU A 191 2.42 -4.47 23.17
N ILE A 192 2.78 -5.71 22.86
CA ILE A 192 2.17 -6.53 21.80
C ILE A 192 1.78 -7.89 22.37
N ASP A 193 0.52 -8.24 22.22
CA ASP A 193 0.05 -9.62 22.41
C ASP A 193 0.17 -10.37 21.10
N LEU A 194 1.03 -11.41 21.06
CA LEU A 194 1.17 -12.24 19.87
C LEU A 194 0.34 -13.52 19.99
N ILE A 195 -0.54 -13.74 19.02
CA ILE A 195 -1.34 -14.96 18.91
C ILE A 195 -1.04 -15.65 17.58
N ILE A 196 -0.47 -16.85 17.65
CA ILE A 196 -0.36 -17.71 16.46
C ILE A 196 -1.70 -18.40 16.27
N GLY A 197 -2.45 -17.96 15.24
CA GLY A 197 -3.83 -18.39 15.04
C GLY A 197 -4.49 -17.73 13.83
N GLN A 198 -5.80 -17.91 13.77
CA GLN A 198 -6.65 -17.34 12.71
C GLN A 198 -7.89 -16.69 13.32
N ILE A 199 -8.25 -15.54 12.79
CA ILE A 199 -9.52 -14.89 13.11
C ILE A 199 -10.67 -15.72 12.57
N LYS A 200 -11.71 -15.97 13.36
CA LYS A 200 -12.89 -16.74 13.02
C LYS A 200 -14.16 -15.92 12.96
N GLU A 201 -14.34 -15.00 13.91
CA GLU A 201 -15.55 -14.20 14.02
C GLU A 201 -15.25 -12.76 14.36
N LEU A 202 -16.13 -11.89 13.91
CA LEU A 202 -16.21 -10.48 14.29
C LEU A 202 -17.48 -10.28 15.11
N LYS A 203 -17.39 -9.58 16.24
CA LYS A 203 -18.54 -9.36 17.13
C LYS A 203 -18.70 -7.87 17.45
N GLY A 204 -19.95 -7.46 17.51
CA GLY A 204 -20.38 -6.10 17.84
C GLY A 204 -21.69 -5.75 17.16
N LYS A 205 -22.38 -4.75 17.71
CA LYS A 205 -23.68 -4.32 17.17
C LYS A 205 -23.54 -3.10 16.26
N ASN A 206 -23.08 -2.00 16.81
CA ASN A 206 -22.94 -0.69 16.12
C ASN A 206 -21.48 -0.30 15.85
N LYS A 207 -20.56 -1.10 16.33
CA LYS A 207 -19.11 -1.00 16.10
C LYS A 207 -18.49 -2.38 16.28
N LEU A 208 -17.24 -2.55 15.86
CA LEU A 208 -16.46 -3.72 16.22
C LEU A 208 -16.12 -3.64 17.72
N GLU A 209 -16.35 -4.72 18.46
CA GLU A 209 -16.17 -4.78 19.91
C GLU A 209 -15.23 -5.91 20.32
N GLU A 210 -15.28 -7.04 19.59
CA GLU A 210 -14.54 -8.25 19.90
C GLU A 210 -14.23 -9.06 18.65
N ILE A 211 -13.14 -9.78 18.69
CA ILE A 211 -12.73 -10.73 17.65
C ILE A 211 -12.46 -12.09 18.30
N SER A 212 -13.01 -13.14 17.70
CA SER A 212 -12.71 -14.53 18.11
C SER A 212 -11.55 -15.08 17.28
N ILE A 213 -10.54 -15.62 17.94
CA ILE A 213 -9.30 -16.14 17.33
C ILE A 213 -9.15 -17.61 17.72
N SER A 214 -8.98 -18.49 16.72
CA SER A 214 -8.62 -19.90 16.95
C SER A 214 -7.09 -20.04 16.92
N PRO A 215 -6.43 -20.31 18.05
CA PRO A 215 -4.99 -20.56 18.10
C PRO A 215 -4.61 -21.84 17.36
N VAL A 216 -3.41 -21.87 16.79
CA VAL A 216 -2.85 -23.09 16.19
C VAL A 216 -2.57 -24.09 17.30
N GLY A 217 -3.06 -25.33 17.16
CA GLY A 217 -2.92 -26.39 18.18
C GLY A 217 -3.78 -26.21 19.43
N GLY A 218 -4.56 -25.13 19.52
CA GLY A 218 -5.50 -24.88 20.62
C GLY A 218 -6.89 -25.46 20.35
N VAL A 219 -7.55 -25.94 21.40
CA VAL A 219 -8.93 -26.47 21.33
C VAL A 219 -9.95 -25.35 21.52
N GLU A 220 -9.60 -24.32 22.29
CA GLU A 220 -10.50 -23.25 22.62
C GLU A 220 -10.21 -21.95 21.85
N THR A 221 -11.27 -21.28 21.44
CA THR A 221 -11.21 -19.97 20.78
C THR A 221 -10.95 -18.88 21.82
N LYS A 222 -10.00 -17.99 21.55
CA LYS A 222 -9.73 -16.80 22.37
C LYS A 222 -10.56 -15.63 21.89
N SER A 223 -11.21 -14.93 22.81
CA SER A 223 -11.90 -13.65 22.56
C SER A 223 -10.96 -12.49 22.90
N VAL A 224 -10.80 -11.56 21.97
CA VAL A 224 -9.96 -10.37 22.13
C VAL A 224 -10.82 -9.13 21.88
N LYS A 225 -10.84 -8.19 22.82
CA LYS A 225 -11.50 -6.89 22.63
C LYS A 225 -10.81 -6.12 21.50
N CYS A 226 -11.60 -5.53 20.61
CA CYS A 226 -11.09 -4.91 19.40
C CYS A 226 -11.96 -3.74 18.95
N ASP A 227 -11.36 -2.56 18.79
CA ASP A 227 -12.02 -1.42 18.19
C ASP A 227 -11.75 -1.33 16.69
N VAL A 228 -10.57 -1.79 16.26
CA VAL A 228 -10.16 -1.78 14.84
C VAL A 228 -9.35 -3.02 14.49
N LEU A 229 -9.75 -3.68 13.42
CA LEU A 229 -9.01 -4.75 12.76
C LEU A 229 -8.25 -4.19 11.54
N LEU A 230 -6.96 -4.47 11.47
CA LEU A 230 -6.08 -4.16 10.35
C LEU A 230 -5.62 -5.48 9.68
N PRO A 231 -6.31 -5.96 8.63
CA PRO A 231 -5.91 -7.19 7.94
C PRO A 231 -4.90 -6.87 6.84
N PHE A 232 -3.61 -7.16 7.07
CA PHE A 232 -2.53 -7.00 6.10
C PHE A 232 -2.19 -8.32 5.41
N PHE A 233 -3.07 -8.75 4.50
CA PHE A 233 -2.92 -10.00 3.74
C PHE A 233 -2.28 -9.82 2.36
N GLY A 234 -1.75 -8.62 2.11
CA GLY A 234 -1.21 -8.21 0.84
C GLY A 234 -2.26 -7.61 -0.09
N LEU A 235 -1.79 -7.20 -1.26
CA LEU A 235 -2.60 -6.56 -2.27
C LEU A 235 -2.86 -7.52 -3.43
N THR A 236 -4.01 -7.38 -4.07
CA THR A 236 -4.23 -7.91 -5.41
C THR A 236 -3.91 -6.80 -6.39
N MET A 237 -2.94 -7.04 -7.24
CA MET A 237 -2.53 -6.12 -8.29
C MET A 237 -3.34 -6.39 -9.55
N LYS A 238 -3.88 -5.33 -10.16
CA LYS A 238 -4.61 -5.40 -11.42
C LYS A 238 -3.93 -4.44 -12.40
N LEU A 239 -3.42 -4.99 -13.48
CA LEU A 239 -2.76 -4.20 -14.53
C LEU A 239 -3.70 -3.24 -15.26
N GLY A 240 -5.02 -3.54 -15.22
CA GLY A 240 -6.02 -2.72 -15.91
C GLY A 240 -5.75 -2.62 -17.42
N PRO A 241 -6.01 -1.48 -18.04
CA PRO A 241 -5.83 -1.28 -19.49
C PRO A 241 -4.39 -1.47 -19.98
N ILE A 242 -3.39 -1.32 -19.12
CA ILE A 242 -1.97 -1.53 -19.48
C ILE A 242 -1.73 -2.92 -20.04
N ALA A 243 -2.50 -3.92 -19.60
CA ALA A 243 -2.45 -5.28 -20.14
C ALA A 243 -2.72 -5.34 -21.66
N ASN A 244 -3.38 -4.32 -22.22
CA ASN A 244 -3.76 -4.25 -23.64
C ASN A 244 -2.86 -3.28 -24.45
N PHE A 245 -1.75 -2.78 -23.87
CA PHE A 245 -0.85 -1.83 -24.55
C PHE A 245 0.15 -2.52 -25.48
N GLY A 246 0.01 -3.82 -25.72
CA GLY A 246 0.91 -4.60 -26.58
C GLY A 246 2.24 -4.97 -25.90
N ILE A 247 2.27 -4.93 -24.58
CA ILE A 247 3.43 -5.32 -23.77
C ILE A 247 3.32 -6.81 -23.43
N ASN A 248 4.42 -7.52 -23.46
CA ASN A 248 4.48 -8.90 -22.97
C ASN A 248 4.51 -8.92 -21.45
N PHE A 249 3.80 -9.86 -20.86
CA PHE A 249 3.76 -10.06 -19.41
C PHE A 249 4.13 -11.50 -19.07
N GLU A 250 4.92 -11.66 -18.01
CA GLU A 250 5.19 -12.94 -17.36
C GLU A 250 4.78 -12.84 -15.89
N ASN A 251 3.86 -13.71 -15.46
CA ASN A 251 3.30 -13.69 -14.10
C ASN A 251 2.77 -12.31 -13.64
N ASN A 252 2.12 -11.57 -14.54
CA ASN A 252 1.65 -10.19 -14.36
C ASN A 252 2.77 -9.15 -14.13
N LEU A 253 3.99 -9.48 -14.47
CA LEU A 253 5.14 -8.58 -14.45
C LEU A 253 5.58 -8.29 -15.89
N ILE A 254 6.09 -7.09 -16.12
CA ILE A 254 6.76 -6.74 -17.38
C ILE A 254 8.19 -7.32 -17.31
N PRO A 255 8.53 -8.30 -18.14
CA PRO A 255 9.89 -8.82 -18.18
C PRO A 255 10.85 -7.74 -18.67
N VAL A 256 11.97 -7.58 -17.98
CA VAL A 256 13.00 -6.60 -18.30
C VAL A 256 14.35 -7.30 -18.43
N ASP A 257 15.18 -6.81 -19.34
CA ASP A 257 16.57 -7.22 -19.42
C ASP A 257 17.42 -6.23 -18.60
N THR A 258 17.86 -6.67 -17.43
CA THR A 258 18.62 -5.83 -16.50
C THR A 258 20.06 -5.55 -16.94
N GLU A 259 20.54 -6.22 -18.00
CA GLU A 259 21.88 -6.02 -18.56
C GLU A 259 21.86 -5.05 -19.76
N LYS A 260 20.69 -4.85 -20.37
CA LYS A 260 20.49 -3.92 -21.49
C LYS A 260 19.70 -2.71 -20.98
N VAL A 261 20.39 -1.71 -20.56
CA VAL A 261 19.84 -0.40 -20.24
C VAL A 261 19.96 0.53 -21.44
#